data_9cb69aadc30e7fe306bf054ac090c0d2
#
_entry.id   9cb69aadc30e7fe306bf054ac090c0d2
#
_cell.length_a   1.000
_cell.length_b   1.000
_cell.length_c   1.000
_cell.angle_alpha   90.00
_cell.angle_beta   90.00
_cell.angle_gamma   90.00
#
_symmetry.space_group_name_H-M   'P 1'
#
loop_
_entity.id
_entity.type
_entity.pdbx_description
1 polymer ?
#
loop_
_entity_poly.entity_id
_entity_poly.type
_entity_poly.pdbx_seq_one_letter_code
_entity_poly.pdbx_strand_id
1 'polypeptide(L)'
;MTDSMNSRRQFLAHCGLAAGTTAFAFANPTSAAEPPVRNGKSHMKLSLAAYSFNKFLPNRGTAEQLKAAKMRLEDFIQFCADQNLDGTELTSYYFPKEFSQSYLIAIKEQTFRLGLDVSGTAIGNDFCKPAGEEWDKQLKLTREWIDHSATMGAPVIRIFAGNVPKGDTEAAAFERCVAGINKSLEYAAEKGVFLALENHGGITGTAEQLLKI
;
A
#
# COMPACT_ATOMS: atom_id res chain seq x y z
N MET A 1 1.98 -9.22 -58.59
CA MET A 1 2.27 -8.65 -57.26
C MET A 1 1.31 -9.30 -56.29
N THR A 2 1.73 -10.33 -55.61
CA THR A 2 0.95 -11.09 -54.64
C THR A 2 1.43 -10.76 -53.24
N ASP A 3 0.62 -10.03 -52.56
CA ASP A 3 0.82 -9.64 -51.16
C ASP A 3 0.66 -10.89 -50.27
N SER A 4 1.75 -11.39 -49.71
CA SER A 4 1.71 -12.52 -48.78
C SER A 4 1.39 -12.01 -47.38
N MET A 5 0.13 -12.09 -47.03
CA MET A 5 -0.28 -11.90 -45.63
C MET A 5 0.31 -13.01 -44.75
N ASN A 6 1.32 -12.68 -43.96
CA ASN A 6 1.84 -13.55 -42.91
C ASN A 6 0.72 -13.93 -41.95
N SER A 7 0.38 -15.21 -41.88
CA SER A 7 -0.68 -15.68 -40.99
C SER A 7 -0.25 -15.59 -39.52
N ARG A 8 -1.24 -15.39 -38.61
CA ARG A 8 -1.00 -15.42 -37.14
C ARG A 8 -0.25 -16.65 -36.66
N ARG A 9 -0.37 -17.78 -37.39
CA ARG A 9 0.38 -19.01 -37.14
C ARG A 9 1.88 -18.88 -37.43
N GLN A 10 2.25 -18.15 -38.47
CA GLN A 10 3.67 -17.91 -38.81
C GLN A 10 4.31 -16.95 -37.81
N PHE A 11 3.57 -15.93 -37.34
CA PHE A 11 4.04 -15.04 -36.28
C PHE A 11 4.32 -15.81 -34.98
N LEU A 12 3.40 -16.68 -34.55
CA LEU A 12 3.58 -17.50 -33.34
C LEU A 12 4.71 -18.53 -33.48
N ALA A 13 4.94 -19.08 -34.68
CA ALA A 13 6.04 -19.99 -34.93
C ALA A 13 7.42 -19.29 -34.84
N HIS A 14 7.51 -18.03 -35.27
CA HIS A 14 8.75 -17.24 -35.13
C HIS A 14 9.00 -16.78 -33.70
N CYS A 15 7.98 -16.54 -32.88
CA CYS A 15 8.13 -16.28 -31.46
C CYS A 15 8.55 -17.51 -30.64
N GLY A 16 8.17 -18.71 -31.09
CA GLY A 16 8.52 -19.96 -30.39
C GLY A 16 9.98 -20.43 -30.59
N LEU A 17 10.66 -20.02 -31.67
CA LEU A 17 12.05 -20.40 -31.93
C LEU A 17 13.09 -19.50 -31.23
N ALA A 18 12.69 -18.36 -30.71
CA ALA A 18 13.56 -17.46 -29.94
C ALA A 18 13.66 -17.81 -28.44
N ALA A 19 12.89 -18.78 -27.94
CA ALA A 19 12.83 -19.16 -26.54
C ALA A 19 13.84 -20.29 -26.14
N GLY A 20 14.73 -20.70 -27.02
CA GLY A 20 15.54 -21.90 -26.84
C GLY A 20 16.94 -21.71 -26.24
N THR A 21 17.42 -20.50 -25.94
CA THR A 21 18.72 -20.27 -25.32
C THR A 21 18.76 -19.01 -24.49
N THR A 22 17.97 -18.93 -23.43
CA THR A 22 18.26 -17.98 -22.36
C THR A 22 18.82 -18.77 -21.18
N ALA A 23 20.14 -18.78 -21.08
CA ALA A 23 20.82 -19.06 -19.83
C ALA A 23 20.21 -18.26 -18.72
N PHE A 24 19.95 -18.89 -17.58
CA PHE A 24 19.60 -18.22 -16.33
C PHE A 24 20.68 -17.19 -16.02
N ALA A 25 20.50 -15.96 -16.47
CA ALA A 25 21.21 -14.83 -15.93
C ALA A 25 20.69 -14.68 -14.49
N PHE A 26 21.55 -14.99 -13.52
CA PHE A 26 21.33 -14.60 -12.14
C PHE A 26 20.94 -13.13 -12.15
N ALA A 27 19.74 -12.82 -11.66
CA ALA A 27 19.30 -11.47 -11.51
C ALA A 27 20.33 -10.75 -10.64
N ASN A 28 21.11 -9.86 -11.23
CA ASN A 28 21.90 -8.92 -10.47
C ASN A 28 20.93 -8.19 -9.53
N PRO A 29 21.34 -7.87 -8.28
CA PRO A 29 20.53 -7.04 -7.42
C PRO A 29 20.16 -5.79 -8.23
N THR A 30 18.89 -5.61 -8.46
CA THR A 30 18.36 -4.50 -9.23
C THR A 30 18.88 -3.22 -8.60
N SER A 31 19.80 -2.57 -9.27
CA SER A 31 20.10 -1.17 -8.96
C SER A 31 18.75 -0.46 -8.97
N ALA A 32 18.44 0.25 -7.91
CA ALA A 32 17.20 1.01 -7.84
C ALA A 32 17.06 1.79 -9.15
N ALA A 33 15.97 1.56 -9.87
CA ALA A 33 15.72 2.27 -11.11
C ALA A 33 15.80 3.77 -10.83
N GLU A 34 16.53 4.51 -11.65
CA GLU A 34 16.60 5.96 -11.50
C GLU A 34 15.17 6.53 -11.53
N PRO A 35 14.86 7.47 -10.63
CA PRO A 35 13.53 8.07 -10.60
C PRO A 35 13.21 8.68 -11.97
N PRO A 36 11.98 8.52 -12.48
CA PRO A 36 11.60 9.13 -13.74
C PRO A 36 11.73 10.65 -13.67
N VAL A 37 12.43 11.24 -14.62
CA VAL A 37 12.61 12.68 -14.70
C VAL A 37 11.38 13.30 -15.36
N ARG A 38 10.70 14.19 -14.65
CA ARG A 38 9.58 14.96 -15.20
C ARG A 38 10.12 16.23 -15.89
N ASN A 39 9.75 16.41 -17.15
CA ASN A 39 10.01 17.67 -17.85
C ASN A 39 8.96 18.72 -17.41
N GLY A 40 9.43 19.85 -16.88
CA GLY A 40 8.58 20.96 -16.44
C GLY A 40 8.64 21.24 -14.93
N LYS A 41 7.74 22.11 -14.47
CA LYS A 41 7.65 22.48 -13.05
C LYS A 41 7.11 21.33 -12.21
N SER A 42 7.48 21.31 -10.92
CA SER A 42 6.87 20.43 -9.94
C SER A 42 5.36 20.58 -9.94
N HIS A 43 4.66 19.46 -9.88
CA HIS A 43 3.20 19.42 -9.75
C HIS A 43 2.86 18.70 -8.47
N MET A 44 2.32 19.42 -7.50
CA MET A 44 1.83 18.86 -6.25
C MET A 44 0.34 18.69 -6.33
N LYS A 45 -0.14 17.54 -5.87
CA LYS A 45 -1.54 17.22 -5.70
C LYS A 45 -1.91 17.30 -4.23
N LEU A 46 -3.14 17.72 -3.94
CA LEU A 46 -3.67 17.77 -2.59
C LEU A 46 -4.53 16.53 -2.31
N SER A 47 -4.22 15.85 -1.23
CA SER A 47 -4.97 14.70 -0.76
C SER A 47 -5.31 14.85 0.71
N LEU A 48 -6.48 14.37 1.12
CA LEU A 48 -6.94 14.40 2.49
C LEU A 48 -6.91 13.01 3.10
N ALA A 49 -6.36 12.90 4.32
CA ALA A 49 -6.34 11.65 5.06
C ALA A 49 -7.66 11.45 5.81
N ALA A 50 -8.26 10.26 5.69
CA ALA A 50 -9.48 9.90 6.40
C ALA A 50 -9.32 10.02 7.93
N TYR A 51 -8.10 9.90 8.44
CA TYR A 51 -7.82 10.11 9.87
C TYR A 51 -8.22 11.51 10.38
N SER A 52 -8.21 12.53 9.52
CA SER A 52 -8.69 13.88 9.86
C SER A 52 -10.19 13.92 10.25
N PHE A 53 -10.93 12.89 9.84
CA PHE A 53 -12.36 12.71 10.12
C PHE A 53 -12.66 11.63 11.16
N ASN A 54 -11.69 11.28 11.99
CA ASN A 54 -11.78 10.18 12.97
C ASN A 54 -12.96 10.27 13.94
N LYS A 55 -13.47 11.49 14.21
CA LYS A 55 -14.64 11.71 15.07
C LYS A 55 -15.97 11.39 14.39
N PHE A 56 -15.98 11.27 13.07
CA PHE A 56 -17.18 11.06 12.27
C PHE A 56 -17.24 9.66 11.66
N LEU A 57 -16.05 9.06 11.43
CA LEU A 57 -15.89 7.76 10.81
C LEU A 57 -15.84 6.65 11.87
N PRO A 58 -16.70 5.62 11.78
CA PRO A 58 -16.62 4.46 12.68
C PRO A 58 -15.31 3.70 12.52
N ASN A 59 -14.65 3.42 13.64
CA ASN A 59 -13.45 2.59 13.63
C ASN A 59 -13.84 1.12 13.51
N ARG A 60 -13.51 0.48 12.38
CA ARG A 60 -13.88 -0.90 12.04
C ARG A 60 -15.34 -1.20 12.36
N GLY A 61 -16.22 -0.32 11.87
CA GLY A 61 -17.64 -0.36 12.21
C GLY A 61 -18.31 -1.65 11.76
N THR A 62 -19.17 -2.18 12.63
CA THR A 62 -20.12 -3.24 12.25
C THR A 62 -21.17 -2.67 11.30
N ALA A 63 -21.94 -3.55 10.65
CA ALA A 63 -23.00 -3.12 9.73
C ALA A 63 -24.00 -2.16 10.40
N GLU A 64 -24.36 -2.39 11.67
CA GLU A 64 -25.25 -1.54 12.46
C GLU A 64 -24.61 -0.17 12.75
N GLN A 65 -23.32 -0.16 13.13
CA GLN A 65 -22.59 1.08 13.40
C GLN A 65 -22.44 1.91 12.12
N LEU A 66 -22.15 1.27 10.98
CA LEU A 66 -22.08 1.96 9.69
C LEU A 66 -23.43 2.53 9.25
N LYS A 67 -24.52 1.83 9.54
CA LYS A 67 -25.89 2.33 9.26
C LYS A 67 -26.24 3.56 10.09
N ALA A 68 -25.76 3.63 11.34
CA ALA A 68 -26.00 4.73 12.25
C ALA A 68 -24.95 5.86 12.14
N ALA A 69 -23.90 5.67 11.36
CA ALA A 69 -22.81 6.62 11.23
C ALA A 69 -23.24 7.90 10.53
N LYS A 70 -22.70 9.03 10.99
CA LYS A 70 -22.90 10.33 10.32
C LYS A 70 -22.13 10.43 9.01
N MET A 71 -21.04 9.65 8.89
CA MET A 71 -20.20 9.59 7.71
C MET A 71 -19.60 8.18 7.60
N ARG A 72 -19.60 7.61 6.42
CA ARG A 72 -18.88 6.39 6.07
C ARG A 72 -17.70 6.74 5.18
N LEU A 73 -16.86 5.76 4.89
CA LEU A 73 -15.69 5.97 4.06
C LEU A 73 -16.05 6.48 2.66
N GLU A 74 -17.15 5.99 2.10
CA GLU A 74 -17.67 6.41 0.79
C GLU A 74 -18.14 7.89 0.80
N ASP A 75 -18.74 8.33 1.91
CA ASP A 75 -19.16 9.72 2.09
C ASP A 75 -17.95 10.64 2.24
N PHE A 76 -16.87 10.17 2.91
CA PHE A 76 -15.60 10.87 3.00
C PHE A 76 -14.92 11.03 1.62
N ILE A 77 -14.94 9.99 0.79
CA ILE A 77 -14.43 10.05 -0.59
C ILE A 77 -15.20 11.10 -1.39
N GLN A 78 -16.54 11.10 -1.29
CA GLN A 78 -17.36 12.13 -1.95
C GLN A 78 -17.03 13.53 -1.44
N PHE A 79 -16.85 13.70 -0.13
CA PHE A 79 -16.44 14.97 0.47
C PHE A 79 -15.12 15.48 -0.13
N CYS A 80 -14.11 14.59 -0.33
CA CYS A 80 -12.85 14.99 -0.96
C CYS A 80 -13.07 15.57 -2.37
N ALA A 81 -13.93 14.95 -3.16
CA ALA A 81 -14.27 15.45 -4.49
C ALA A 81 -15.01 16.79 -4.42
N ASP A 82 -15.97 16.95 -3.50
CA ASP A 82 -16.73 18.19 -3.30
C ASP A 82 -15.84 19.36 -2.87
N GLN A 83 -14.70 19.08 -2.25
CA GLN A 83 -13.67 20.07 -1.90
C GLN A 83 -12.65 20.31 -3.02
N ASN A 84 -12.83 19.76 -4.21
CA ASN A 84 -11.90 19.84 -5.34
C ASN A 84 -10.48 19.38 -5.00
N LEU A 85 -10.36 18.33 -4.18
CA LEU A 85 -9.08 17.69 -3.90
C LEU A 85 -8.69 16.75 -5.05
N ASP A 86 -7.39 16.51 -5.17
CA ASP A 86 -6.85 15.59 -6.18
C ASP A 86 -6.87 14.13 -5.75
N GLY A 87 -7.01 13.87 -4.43
CA GLY A 87 -6.95 12.51 -3.92
C GLY A 87 -7.45 12.36 -2.49
N THR A 88 -7.45 11.11 -2.04
CA THR A 88 -7.84 10.71 -0.71
C THR A 88 -6.89 9.64 -0.18
N GLU A 89 -6.45 9.75 1.09
CA GLU A 89 -5.78 8.67 1.80
C GLU A 89 -6.81 7.88 2.61
N LEU A 90 -6.86 6.57 2.38
CA LEU A 90 -7.85 5.69 3.00
C LEU A 90 -7.23 4.90 4.16
N THR A 91 -7.31 5.46 5.38
CA THR A 91 -6.79 4.80 6.59
C THR A 91 -7.59 3.53 6.90
N SER A 92 -6.90 2.43 7.14
CA SER A 92 -7.47 1.09 7.39
C SER A 92 -8.51 1.02 8.51
N TYR A 93 -8.43 1.94 9.47
CA TYR A 93 -9.30 1.97 10.64
C TYR A 93 -10.76 2.24 10.29
N TYR A 94 -11.05 2.88 9.16
CA TYR A 94 -12.39 3.33 8.79
C TYR A 94 -13.06 2.45 7.75
N PHE A 95 -12.40 1.37 7.34
CA PHE A 95 -13.05 0.31 6.58
C PHE A 95 -14.02 -0.46 7.48
N PRO A 96 -15.09 -1.04 6.93
CA PRO A 96 -15.94 -1.95 7.68
C PRO A 96 -15.14 -3.03 8.39
N LYS A 97 -15.64 -3.54 9.50
CA LYS A 97 -14.98 -4.64 10.23
C LYS A 97 -14.76 -5.85 9.31
N GLU A 98 -15.76 -6.13 8.49
CA GLU A 98 -15.73 -7.18 7.47
C GLU A 98 -16.11 -6.54 6.13
N PHE A 99 -15.32 -6.80 5.11
CA PHE A 99 -15.58 -6.34 3.75
C PHE A 99 -15.04 -7.35 2.74
N SER A 100 -15.61 -7.30 1.56
CA SER A 100 -15.25 -8.19 0.44
C SER A 100 -14.31 -7.50 -0.55
N GLN A 101 -13.73 -8.28 -1.44
CA GLN A 101 -12.98 -7.72 -2.57
C GLN A 101 -13.86 -6.80 -3.45
N SER A 102 -15.15 -7.13 -3.61
CA SER A 102 -16.07 -6.26 -4.35
C SER A 102 -16.25 -4.89 -3.72
N TYR A 103 -16.16 -4.77 -2.39
CA TYR A 103 -16.14 -3.49 -1.70
C TYR A 103 -14.91 -2.64 -2.10
N LEU A 104 -13.72 -3.24 -2.13
CA LEU A 104 -12.51 -2.55 -2.55
C LEU A 104 -12.59 -2.10 -4.02
N ILE A 105 -13.17 -2.93 -4.88
CA ILE A 105 -13.42 -2.58 -6.29
C ILE A 105 -14.40 -1.41 -6.39
N ALA A 106 -15.45 -1.38 -5.56
CA ALA A 106 -16.42 -0.28 -5.53
C ALA A 106 -15.75 1.04 -5.07
N ILE A 107 -14.88 1.00 -4.08
CA ILE A 107 -14.06 2.15 -3.67
C ILE A 107 -13.19 2.65 -4.84
N LYS A 108 -12.51 1.75 -5.52
CA LYS A 108 -11.71 2.08 -6.72
C LYS A 108 -12.57 2.71 -7.82
N GLU A 109 -13.75 2.14 -8.09
CA GLU A 109 -14.67 2.69 -9.08
C GLU A 109 -15.15 4.10 -8.69
N GLN A 110 -15.52 4.30 -7.41
CA GLN A 110 -15.97 5.59 -6.91
C GLN A 110 -14.87 6.65 -7.07
N THR A 111 -13.65 6.37 -6.62
CA THR A 111 -12.53 7.32 -6.72
C THR A 111 -12.21 7.63 -8.18
N PHE A 112 -12.19 6.63 -9.06
CA PHE A 112 -11.98 6.82 -10.49
C PHE A 112 -13.05 7.72 -11.13
N ARG A 113 -14.34 7.48 -10.84
CA ARG A 113 -15.45 8.29 -11.37
C ARG A 113 -15.42 9.73 -10.88
N LEU A 114 -14.92 9.96 -9.66
CA LEU A 114 -14.78 11.29 -9.07
C LEU A 114 -13.48 12.00 -9.49
N GLY A 115 -12.60 11.32 -10.25
CA GLY A 115 -11.31 11.87 -10.66
C GLY A 115 -10.30 11.99 -9.52
N LEU A 116 -10.48 11.22 -8.43
CA LEU A 116 -9.60 11.21 -7.29
C LEU A 116 -8.55 10.09 -7.38
N ASP A 117 -7.32 10.41 -7.04
CA ASP A 117 -6.33 9.38 -6.75
C ASP A 117 -6.59 8.77 -5.35
N VAL A 118 -6.44 7.46 -5.19
CA VAL A 118 -6.18 6.90 -3.86
C VAL A 118 -4.70 7.12 -3.59
N SER A 119 -4.37 8.22 -2.90
CA SER A 119 -2.98 8.66 -2.70
C SER A 119 -2.18 7.70 -1.83
N GLY A 120 -2.83 6.95 -0.98
CA GLY A 120 -2.24 5.94 -0.12
C GLY A 120 -3.25 5.33 0.83
N THR A 121 -2.78 4.36 1.59
CA THR A 121 -3.46 3.80 2.75
C THR A 121 -2.58 3.90 3.99
N ALA A 122 -3.13 3.64 5.17
CA ALA A 122 -2.39 3.65 6.42
C ALA A 122 -2.85 2.51 7.32
N ILE A 123 -1.93 1.80 7.95
CA ILE A 123 -2.21 0.69 8.87
C ILE A 123 -1.62 0.93 10.26
N GLY A 124 -2.19 0.25 11.26
CA GLY A 124 -1.73 0.32 12.66
C GLY A 124 -0.94 -0.92 13.05
N ASN A 125 0.11 -1.22 12.31
CA ASN A 125 1.03 -2.31 12.62
C ASN A 125 2.02 -1.94 13.74
N ASP A 126 2.61 -2.97 14.37
CA ASP A 126 3.69 -2.85 15.34
C ASP A 126 4.69 -4.00 15.15
N PHE A 127 5.76 -3.77 14.40
CA PHE A 127 6.78 -4.77 14.12
C PHE A 127 7.75 -5.00 15.29
N CYS A 128 7.67 -4.20 16.36
CA CYS A 128 8.46 -4.40 17.56
C CYS A 128 7.93 -5.51 18.47
N LYS A 129 6.74 -6.04 18.22
CA LYS A 129 6.15 -7.15 18.99
C LYS A 129 7.14 -8.31 19.18
N PRO A 130 7.08 -9.03 20.32
CA PRO A 130 7.89 -10.23 20.51
C PRO A 130 7.66 -11.24 19.37
N ALA A 131 8.73 -11.97 19.00
CA ALA A 131 8.65 -13.03 18.02
C ALA A 131 7.59 -14.08 18.39
N GLY A 132 6.92 -14.62 17.39
CA GLY A 132 5.82 -15.57 17.53
C GLY A 132 4.50 -15.00 17.06
N GLU A 133 3.40 -15.50 17.60
CA GLU A 133 2.04 -15.24 17.10
C GLU A 133 1.68 -13.76 16.96
N GLU A 134 2.07 -12.92 17.91
CA GLU A 134 1.78 -11.49 17.86
C GLU A 134 2.53 -10.77 16.74
N TRP A 135 3.78 -11.14 16.50
CA TRP A 135 4.58 -10.60 15.41
C TRP A 135 4.07 -11.11 14.04
N ASP A 136 3.73 -12.39 13.96
CA ASP A 136 3.16 -13.00 12.76
C ASP A 136 1.83 -12.35 12.37
N LYS A 137 1.00 -11.96 13.34
CA LYS A 137 -0.21 -11.17 13.10
C LYS A 137 0.09 -9.82 12.45
N GLN A 138 1.20 -9.16 12.81
CA GLN A 138 1.57 -7.89 12.19
C GLN A 138 2.00 -8.08 10.74
N LEU A 139 2.76 -9.12 10.44
CA LEU A 139 3.14 -9.48 9.08
C LEU A 139 1.90 -9.81 8.23
N LYS A 140 0.99 -10.61 8.78
CA LYS A 140 -0.26 -10.97 8.11
C LYS A 140 -1.11 -9.73 7.81
N LEU A 141 -1.32 -8.85 8.79
CA LEU A 141 -2.03 -7.59 8.62
C LEU A 141 -1.42 -6.75 7.49
N THR A 142 -0.09 -6.60 7.51
CA THR A 142 0.62 -5.81 6.49
C THR A 142 0.45 -6.43 5.11
N ARG A 143 0.57 -7.75 4.99
CA ARG A 143 0.38 -8.47 3.72
C ARG A 143 -1.03 -8.30 3.15
N GLU A 144 -2.05 -8.45 4.00
CA GLU A 144 -3.45 -8.25 3.61
C GLU A 144 -3.67 -6.81 3.10
N TRP A 145 -3.09 -5.83 3.77
CA TRP A 145 -3.24 -4.43 3.35
C TRP A 145 -2.42 -4.09 2.10
N ILE A 146 -1.32 -4.79 1.82
CA ILE A 146 -0.63 -4.71 0.53
C ILE A 146 -1.57 -5.16 -0.60
N ASP A 147 -2.27 -6.30 -0.44
CA ASP A 147 -3.24 -6.78 -1.42
C ASP A 147 -4.43 -5.81 -1.58
N HIS A 148 -4.95 -5.28 -0.47
CA HIS A 148 -6.05 -4.30 -0.50
C HIS A 148 -5.64 -3.01 -1.22
N SER A 149 -4.45 -2.48 -0.93
CA SER A 149 -3.91 -1.27 -1.55
C SER A 149 -3.70 -1.47 -3.05
N ALA A 150 -3.10 -2.58 -3.46
CA ALA A 150 -2.94 -2.92 -4.86
C ALA A 150 -4.31 -3.03 -5.58
N THR A 151 -5.31 -3.64 -4.94
CA THR A 151 -6.67 -3.76 -5.49
C THR A 151 -7.31 -2.39 -5.72
N MET A 152 -7.18 -1.47 -4.77
CA MET A 152 -7.73 -0.12 -4.86
C MET A 152 -6.91 0.80 -5.77
N GLY A 153 -5.67 0.42 -6.11
CA GLY A 153 -4.74 1.25 -6.87
C GLY A 153 -3.99 2.26 -6.01
N ALA A 154 -3.94 2.07 -4.70
CA ALA A 154 -3.14 2.89 -3.79
C ALA A 154 -1.65 2.52 -3.93
N PRO A 155 -0.76 3.48 -4.27
CA PRO A 155 0.65 3.19 -4.52
C PRO A 155 1.48 3.02 -3.25
N VAL A 156 0.99 3.46 -2.10
CA VAL A 156 1.77 3.50 -0.86
C VAL A 156 0.92 3.15 0.35
N ILE A 157 1.56 2.50 1.32
CA ILE A 157 0.99 2.24 2.64
C ILE A 157 1.88 2.90 3.70
N ARG A 158 1.31 3.75 4.53
CA ARG A 158 1.98 4.22 5.73
C ARG A 158 1.99 3.10 6.78
N ILE A 159 3.16 2.78 7.28
CA ILE A 159 3.42 1.79 8.33
C ILE A 159 4.07 2.44 9.54
N PHE A 160 3.95 1.79 10.70
CA PHE A 160 4.68 2.13 11.92
C PHE A 160 5.84 1.16 12.17
N ALA A 161 6.87 1.62 12.88
CA ALA A 161 7.88 0.75 13.46
C ALA A 161 7.31 -0.06 14.65
N GLY A 162 6.79 0.65 15.62
CA GLY A 162 6.23 0.09 16.84
C GLY A 162 6.89 0.60 18.12
N ASN A 163 6.48 0.01 19.23
CA ASN A 163 6.97 0.38 20.57
C ASN A 163 7.79 -0.76 21.17
N VAL A 164 8.78 -0.39 22.00
CA VAL A 164 9.53 -1.38 22.80
C VAL A 164 8.56 -2.08 23.76
N PRO A 165 8.40 -3.41 23.68
CA PRO A 165 7.54 -4.15 24.59
C PRO A 165 8.05 -4.05 26.03
N LYS A 166 7.14 -4.14 27.01
CA LYS A 166 7.51 -4.11 28.42
C LYS A 166 8.46 -5.28 28.75
N GLY A 167 9.61 -4.95 29.33
CA GLY A 167 10.63 -5.92 29.71
C GLY A 167 11.58 -6.32 28.56
N ASP A 168 11.47 -5.70 27.43
CA ASP A 168 12.33 -5.90 26.26
C ASP A 168 13.36 -4.76 26.12
N THR A 169 14.27 -4.88 25.16
CA THR A 169 15.27 -3.86 24.84
C THR A 169 14.94 -3.17 23.52
N GLU A 170 15.35 -1.89 23.38
CA GLU A 170 15.19 -1.16 22.12
C GLU A 170 15.96 -1.86 20.98
N ALA A 171 17.15 -2.42 21.25
CA ALA A 171 17.93 -3.15 20.27
C ALA A 171 17.18 -4.37 19.69
N ALA A 172 16.60 -5.20 20.57
CA ALA A 172 15.84 -6.37 20.13
C ALA A 172 14.55 -5.98 19.40
N ALA A 173 13.88 -4.92 19.85
CA ALA A 173 12.70 -4.38 19.16
C ALA A 173 13.07 -3.83 17.76
N PHE A 174 14.19 -3.14 17.64
CA PHE A 174 14.73 -2.63 16.39
C PHE A 174 15.02 -3.76 15.38
N GLU A 175 15.72 -4.81 15.81
CA GLU A 175 16.02 -5.96 14.94
C GLU A 175 14.74 -6.61 14.39
N ARG A 176 13.73 -6.80 15.26
CA ARG A 176 12.44 -7.35 14.81
C ARG A 176 11.70 -6.41 13.86
N CYS A 177 11.78 -5.10 14.11
CA CYS A 177 11.17 -4.11 13.23
C CYS A 177 11.80 -4.17 11.83
N VAL A 178 13.12 -4.12 11.73
CA VAL A 178 13.84 -4.22 10.45
C VAL A 178 13.53 -5.53 9.73
N ALA A 179 13.51 -6.65 10.46
CA ALA A 179 13.13 -7.94 9.89
C ALA A 179 11.69 -7.96 9.36
N GLY A 180 10.74 -7.35 10.10
CA GLY A 180 9.33 -7.25 9.69
C GLY A 180 9.14 -6.38 8.46
N ILE A 181 9.83 -5.24 8.40
CA ILE A 181 9.83 -4.36 7.22
C ILE A 181 10.39 -5.09 6.01
N ASN A 182 11.57 -5.72 6.11
CA ASN A 182 12.19 -6.43 5.01
C ASN A 182 11.30 -7.54 4.44
N LYS A 183 10.71 -8.38 5.29
CA LYS A 183 9.76 -9.41 4.84
C LYS A 183 8.52 -8.83 4.16
N SER A 184 8.08 -7.67 4.59
CA SER A 184 6.92 -7.00 4.00
C SER A 184 7.28 -6.33 2.67
N LEU A 185 8.50 -5.79 2.53
CA LEU A 185 8.99 -5.14 1.31
C LEU A 185 9.09 -6.09 0.13
N GLU A 186 9.54 -7.34 0.35
CA GLU A 186 9.59 -8.35 -0.71
C GLU A 186 8.21 -8.54 -1.36
N TYR A 187 7.18 -8.72 -0.53
CA TYR A 187 5.81 -8.88 -1.04
C TYR A 187 5.23 -7.58 -1.62
N ALA A 188 5.51 -6.44 -1.00
CA ALA A 188 5.06 -5.15 -1.49
C ALA A 188 5.64 -4.84 -2.89
N ALA A 189 6.90 -5.19 -3.13
CA ALA A 189 7.55 -5.05 -4.43
C ALA A 189 6.86 -5.87 -5.52
N GLU A 190 6.46 -7.13 -5.22
CA GLU A 190 5.69 -7.96 -6.15
C GLU A 190 4.34 -7.34 -6.55
N LYS A 191 3.74 -6.57 -5.64
CA LYS A 191 2.43 -5.92 -5.84
C LYS A 191 2.53 -4.48 -6.36
N GLY A 192 3.75 -3.93 -6.49
CA GLY A 192 3.96 -2.54 -6.90
C GLY A 192 3.49 -1.53 -5.85
N VAL A 193 3.58 -1.86 -4.56
CA VAL A 193 3.16 -1.02 -3.44
C VAL A 193 4.38 -0.62 -2.62
N PHE A 194 4.49 0.67 -2.29
CA PHE A 194 5.55 1.18 -1.42
C PHE A 194 5.12 1.14 0.05
N LEU A 195 6.08 0.88 0.95
CA LEU A 195 5.90 1.02 2.38
C LEU A 195 6.56 2.30 2.85
N ALA A 196 5.79 3.23 3.42
CA ALA A 196 6.27 4.50 3.96
C ALA A 196 6.29 4.44 5.48
N LEU A 197 7.49 4.42 6.06
CA LEU A 197 7.67 4.40 7.51
C LEU A 197 7.45 5.79 8.10
N GLU A 198 6.52 5.90 9.06
CA GLU A 198 6.22 7.14 9.77
C GLU A 198 6.99 7.24 11.09
N ASN A 199 7.50 8.43 11.40
CA ASN A 199 8.06 8.77 12.71
C ASN A 199 6.92 9.02 13.72
N HIS A 200 6.36 7.95 14.28
CA HIS A 200 5.16 7.99 15.14
C HIS A 200 5.44 7.62 16.60
N GLY A 201 6.55 8.08 17.16
CA GLY A 201 6.97 7.69 18.50
C GLY A 201 7.60 6.29 18.55
N GLY A 202 7.57 5.63 19.71
CA GLY A 202 8.23 4.35 19.88
C GLY A 202 9.71 4.39 19.52
N ILE A 203 10.18 3.42 18.73
CA ILE A 203 11.59 3.38 18.29
C ILE A 203 11.89 4.33 17.11
N THR A 204 10.91 5.11 16.67
CA THR A 204 11.05 6.15 15.61
C THR A 204 10.60 7.51 16.11
N GLY A 205 10.71 7.79 17.42
CA GLY A 205 10.29 9.04 18.03
C GLY A 205 11.10 10.26 17.59
N THR A 206 12.33 10.05 17.11
CA THR A 206 13.20 11.10 16.59
C THR A 206 13.62 10.82 15.15
N ALA A 207 14.01 11.86 14.42
CA ALA A 207 14.54 11.71 13.06
C ALA A 207 15.80 10.81 13.04
N GLU A 208 16.67 10.92 14.05
CA GLU A 208 17.86 10.08 14.16
C GLU A 208 17.50 8.59 14.30
N GLN A 209 16.49 8.27 15.11
CA GLN A 209 16.00 6.90 15.26
C GLN A 209 15.40 6.36 13.95
N LEU A 210 14.58 7.18 13.28
CA LEU A 210 13.98 6.80 12.00
C LEU A 210 15.02 6.48 10.92
N LEU A 211 16.10 7.29 10.85
CA LEU A 211 17.15 7.14 9.85
C LEU A 211 18.07 5.94 10.08
N LYS A 212 17.94 5.23 11.21
CA LYS A 212 18.67 3.99 11.48
C LYS A 212 17.99 2.76 10.87
N ILE A 213 16.70 2.85 10.55
CA ILE A 213 15.92 1.80 9.89
C ILE A 213 16.08 1.89 8.38
#